data_dd121d635b789a3f962bb6a84798f3f1
#
_entry.id   dd121d635b789a3f962bb6a84798f3f1
#
_cell.length_a   1.000
_cell.length_b   1.000
_cell.length_c   1.000
_cell.angle_alpha   90.00
_cell.angle_beta   90.00
_cell.angle_gamma   90.00
#
_symmetry.space_group_name_H-M   'P 1'
#
loop_
_entity.id
_entity.type
_entity.pdbx_description
1 polymer ?
#
loop_
_entity_poly.entity_id
_entity_poly.type
_entity_poly.pdbx_seq_one_letter_code
_entity_poly.pdbx_strand_id
1 'polypeptide(L)'
;MVKRFHDVPYHTFSLLSDMVVICPKCGKAGTVHFDKEHRIARFQCASCYLKKETVPVGKNAYEVTAQCTSTGKYFRTSVPDNKIRGQKLKVSCPYCEEFVMGEVSDIGNRRIVVLEDIRHAEDPYFHYPLYFQASYRGKTIWALNRAHLQYMIAYL
;
A
#
# COMPACT_ATOMS: atom_id res chain seq x y z
N MET A 1 1.95 -40.07 -4.89
CA MET A 1 1.55 -39.54 -3.56
C MET A 1 1.51 -38.03 -3.66
N VAL A 2 0.33 -37.44 -3.59
CA VAL A 2 0.19 -35.97 -3.61
C VAL A 2 0.64 -35.46 -2.25
N LYS A 3 1.75 -34.73 -2.21
CA LYS A 3 2.22 -34.06 -1.00
C LYS A 3 1.21 -32.98 -0.64
N ARG A 4 0.44 -33.15 0.42
CA ARG A 4 -0.44 -32.10 0.92
C ARG A 4 0.41 -30.92 1.37
N PHE A 5 0.04 -29.75 0.91
CA PHE A 5 0.59 -28.49 1.41
C PHE A 5 0.32 -28.38 2.92
N HIS A 6 1.36 -28.25 3.70
CA HIS A 6 1.24 -27.93 5.12
C HIS A 6 1.21 -26.41 5.23
N ASP A 7 0.03 -25.89 5.51
CA ASP A 7 -0.15 -24.47 5.76
C ASP A 7 0.67 -24.07 6.99
N VAL A 8 1.68 -23.26 6.74
CA VAL A 8 2.41 -22.58 7.82
C VAL A 8 1.65 -21.30 8.06
N PRO A 9 1.17 -21.02 9.30
CA PRO A 9 0.43 -19.77 9.56
C PRO A 9 1.34 -18.60 9.24
N TYR A 10 1.14 -18.04 8.06
CA TYR A 10 1.76 -16.81 7.64
C TYR A 10 1.06 -15.68 8.41
N HIS A 11 1.71 -15.20 9.45
CA HIS A 11 1.23 -14.01 10.12
C HIS A 11 1.19 -12.85 9.11
N THR A 12 0.07 -12.22 8.97
CA THR A 12 -0.18 -11.07 8.10
C THR A 12 0.92 -10.00 8.22
N PHE A 13 1.51 -9.86 9.41
CA PHE A 13 2.63 -8.97 9.68
C PHE A 13 3.95 -9.36 8.99
N SER A 14 4.20 -10.65 8.79
CA SER A 14 5.41 -11.11 8.08
C SER A 14 5.33 -10.83 6.59
N LEU A 15 4.13 -10.84 6.02
CA LEU A 15 3.89 -10.53 4.62
C LEU A 15 3.98 -9.02 4.32
N LEU A 16 3.68 -8.18 5.33
CA LEU A 16 3.61 -6.73 5.18
C LEU A 16 4.91 -6.01 5.61
N SER A 17 5.94 -6.74 6.02
CA SER A 17 7.21 -6.11 6.43
C SER A 17 7.86 -5.33 5.29
N ASP A 18 7.93 -5.94 4.11
CA ASP A 18 8.47 -5.33 2.91
C ASP A 18 7.61 -5.66 1.70
N MET A 19 7.35 -4.65 0.87
CA MET A 19 6.63 -4.79 -0.39
C MET A 19 7.54 -4.43 -1.55
N VAL A 20 7.56 -5.27 -2.58
CA VAL A 20 8.29 -4.99 -3.82
C VAL A 20 7.32 -4.35 -4.81
N VAL A 21 7.67 -3.16 -5.25
CA VAL A 21 6.84 -2.33 -6.13
C VAL A 21 7.60 -1.90 -7.38
N ILE A 22 6.88 -1.43 -8.39
CA ILE A 22 7.49 -0.86 -9.59
C ILE A 22 7.89 0.59 -9.28
N CYS A 23 9.16 0.91 -9.45
CA CYS A 23 9.66 2.28 -9.26
C CYS A 23 9.03 3.22 -10.29
N PRO A 24 8.42 4.35 -9.86
CA PRO A 24 7.77 5.28 -10.76
C PRO A 24 8.76 6.03 -11.67
N LYS A 25 10.04 6.06 -11.30
CA LYS A 25 11.08 6.77 -12.07
C LYS A 25 11.74 5.89 -13.14
N CYS A 26 12.12 4.66 -12.78
CA CYS A 26 12.90 3.80 -13.69
C CYS A 26 12.19 2.52 -14.12
N GLY A 27 11.01 2.22 -13.58
CA GLY A 27 10.23 1.02 -13.89
C GLY A 27 10.79 -0.28 -13.34
N LYS A 28 11.91 -0.26 -12.62
CA LYS A 28 12.51 -1.43 -11.99
C LYS A 28 11.95 -1.66 -10.58
N ALA A 29 12.30 -2.79 -9.98
CA ALA A 29 11.85 -3.14 -8.65
C ALA A 29 12.40 -2.16 -7.59
N GLY A 30 11.53 -1.65 -6.75
CA GLY A 30 11.84 -0.90 -5.55
C GLY A 30 11.19 -1.55 -4.34
N THR A 31 11.58 -1.14 -3.15
CA THR A 31 11.09 -1.71 -1.90
C THR A 31 10.37 -0.65 -1.07
N VAL A 32 9.19 -0.99 -0.58
CA VAL A 32 8.45 -0.21 0.43
C VAL A 32 8.57 -0.94 1.75
N HIS A 33 9.14 -0.26 2.74
CA HIS A 33 9.29 -0.74 4.11
C HIS A 33 8.48 0.12 5.07
N PHE A 34 7.71 -0.49 5.96
CA PHE A 34 6.99 0.21 7.01
C PHE A 34 7.73 0.11 8.34
N ASP A 35 8.21 1.25 8.82
CA ASP A 35 8.80 1.39 10.14
C ASP A 35 7.67 1.54 11.17
N LYS A 36 7.47 0.47 11.96
CA LYS A 36 6.39 0.41 12.97
C LYS A 36 6.63 1.35 14.15
N GLU A 37 7.90 1.59 14.49
CA GLU A 37 8.29 2.42 15.63
C GLU A 37 8.00 3.90 15.35
N HIS A 38 8.41 4.36 14.17
CA HIS A 38 8.21 5.75 13.75
C HIS A 38 6.91 5.96 12.96
N ARG A 39 6.21 4.88 12.62
CA ARG A 39 4.98 4.89 11.80
C ARG A 39 5.16 5.59 10.45
N ILE A 40 6.26 5.33 9.80
CA ILE A 40 6.65 5.91 8.50
C ILE A 40 6.82 4.78 7.50
N ALA A 41 6.25 4.92 6.31
CA ALA A 41 6.60 4.08 5.18
C ALA A 41 7.74 4.74 4.38
N ARG A 42 8.72 3.93 4.00
CA ARG A 42 9.88 4.34 3.21
C ARG A 42 9.93 3.56 1.91
N PHE A 43 10.07 4.27 0.82
CA PHE A 43 10.33 3.68 -0.49
C PHE A 43 11.78 3.92 -0.88
N GLN A 44 12.41 2.88 -1.43
CA GLN A 44 13.77 2.96 -1.95
C GLN A 44 13.92 2.12 -3.22
N CYS A 45 14.48 2.71 -4.27
CA CYS A 45 14.86 2.00 -5.49
C CYS A 45 16.37 1.82 -5.53
N ALA A 46 16.85 0.57 -5.63
CA ALA A 46 18.27 0.27 -5.71
C ALA A 46 18.88 0.63 -7.08
N SER A 47 18.05 0.75 -8.14
CA SER A 47 18.51 1.01 -9.50
C SER A 47 18.71 2.48 -9.82
N CYS A 48 17.80 3.35 -9.39
CA CYS A 48 17.87 4.79 -9.66
C CYS A 48 18.03 5.64 -8.40
N TYR A 49 18.15 5.00 -7.24
CA TYR A 49 18.37 5.63 -5.92
C TYR A 49 17.25 6.58 -5.48
N LEU A 50 16.08 6.53 -6.13
CA LEU A 50 14.92 7.29 -5.67
C LEU A 50 14.51 6.82 -4.28
N LYS A 51 14.35 7.78 -3.36
CA LYS A 51 13.86 7.56 -1.99
C LYS A 51 12.67 8.46 -1.74
N LYS A 52 11.67 7.92 -1.05
CA LYS A 52 10.51 8.69 -0.56
C LYS A 52 10.10 8.20 0.82
N GLU A 53 9.55 9.09 1.61
CA GLU A 53 8.99 8.78 2.92
C GLU A 53 7.59 9.38 3.04
N THR A 54 6.70 8.69 3.76
CA THR A 54 5.44 9.27 4.17
C THR A 54 5.65 10.21 5.36
N VAL A 55 4.71 11.11 5.58
CA VAL A 55 4.69 11.90 6.82
C VAL A 55 4.38 10.96 7.99
N PRO A 56 5.08 11.09 9.14
CA PRO A 56 4.77 10.28 10.31
C PRO A 56 3.30 10.40 10.69
N VAL A 57 2.65 9.26 10.83
CA VAL A 57 1.27 9.20 11.30
C VAL A 57 1.30 9.32 12.82
N GLY A 58 1.08 10.51 13.36
CA GLY A 58 1.01 10.77 14.79
C GLY A 58 -0.15 10.02 15.47
N LYS A 59 -0.20 10.07 16.80
CA LYS A 59 -1.30 9.47 17.59
C LYS A 59 -2.69 10.01 17.20
N ASN A 60 -2.73 11.23 16.64
CA ASN A 60 -3.94 11.92 16.18
C ASN A 60 -3.92 12.06 14.65
N ALA A 61 -3.61 11.00 13.95
CA ALA A 61 -3.66 11.02 12.50
C ALA A 61 -5.08 10.73 12.01
N TYR A 62 -5.44 11.39 10.92
CA TYR A 62 -6.70 11.19 10.23
C TYR A 62 -6.44 10.54 8.88
N GLU A 63 -7.40 9.74 8.45
CA GLU A 63 -7.43 9.15 7.12
C GLU A 63 -8.51 9.88 6.32
N VAL A 64 -8.16 10.25 5.10
CA VAL A 64 -9.13 10.79 4.14
C VAL A 64 -9.37 9.74 3.08
N THR A 65 -10.63 9.36 2.90
CA THR A 65 -11.08 8.45 1.85
C THR A 65 -11.75 9.27 0.76
N ALA A 66 -11.33 9.09 -0.48
CA ALA A 66 -11.88 9.82 -1.61
C ALA A 66 -11.98 8.92 -2.85
N GLN A 67 -12.84 9.34 -3.77
CA GLN A 67 -12.92 8.77 -5.11
C GLN A 67 -12.53 9.84 -6.12
N CYS A 68 -11.54 9.56 -6.94
CA CYS A 68 -11.15 10.45 -8.01
C CYS A 68 -12.17 10.41 -9.15
N THR A 69 -12.68 11.57 -9.55
CA THR A 69 -13.64 11.67 -10.65
C THR A 69 -13.00 11.37 -12.01
N SER A 70 -11.73 11.71 -12.20
CA SER A 70 -11.01 11.49 -13.46
C SER A 70 -10.58 10.04 -13.67
N THR A 71 -10.11 9.36 -12.62
CA THR A 71 -9.67 7.96 -12.71
C THR A 71 -10.73 6.95 -12.28
N GLY A 72 -11.74 7.39 -11.55
CA GLY A 72 -12.77 6.54 -10.95
C GLY A 72 -12.28 5.70 -9.78
N LYS A 73 -11.00 5.79 -9.40
CA LYS A 73 -10.39 4.98 -8.34
C LYS A 73 -10.65 5.56 -6.96
N TYR A 74 -10.95 4.68 -6.01
CA TYR A 74 -10.92 4.99 -4.58
C TYR A 74 -9.50 4.96 -4.06
N PHE A 75 -9.18 5.89 -3.17
CA PHE A 75 -7.91 5.92 -2.47
C PHE A 75 -8.07 6.42 -1.04
N ARG A 76 -7.08 6.15 -0.23
CA ARG A 76 -6.96 6.64 1.15
C ARG A 76 -5.63 7.36 1.30
N THR A 77 -5.64 8.45 2.02
CA THR A 77 -4.43 9.20 2.32
C THR A 77 -4.43 9.62 3.78
N SER A 78 -3.28 9.53 4.43
CA SER A 78 -3.12 9.99 5.80
C SER A 78 -2.79 11.48 5.82
N VAL A 79 -3.45 12.21 6.70
CA VAL A 79 -3.23 13.64 6.88
C VAL A 79 -2.98 13.96 8.35
N PRO A 80 -2.10 14.92 8.66
CA PRO A 80 -1.87 15.36 10.03
C PRO A 80 -3.11 16.09 10.57
N ASP A 81 -3.32 16.02 11.89
CA ASP A 81 -4.45 16.64 12.58
C ASP A 81 -4.58 18.14 12.35
N ASN A 82 -3.45 18.85 12.25
CA ASN A 82 -3.42 20.30 12.01
C ASN A 82 -4.05 20.75 10.68
N LYS A 83 -4.27 19.83 9.74
CA LYS A 83 -4.95 20.09 8.46
C LYS A 83 -6.45 19.83 8.51
N ILE A 84 -6.94 19.18 9.57
CA ILE A 84 -8.35 18.82 9.69
C ILE A 84 -9.15 19.99 10.26
N ARG A 85 -10.15 20.44 9.51
CA ARG A 85 -11.05 21.52 9.88
C ARG A 85 -12.54 21.16 9.76
N GLY A 86 -12.84 19.87 9.54
CA GLY A 86 -14.21 19.39 9.36
C GLY A 86 -14.25 17.93 8.94
N GLN A 87 -15.43 17.49 8.52
CA GLN A 87 -15.66 16.10 8.08
C GLN A 87 -15.16 15.82 6.65
N LYS A 88 -14.82 16.86 5.89
CA LYS A 88 -14.31 16.76 4.52
C LYS A 88 -13.03 17.55 4.36
N LEU A 89 -12.13 17.02 3.57
CA LEU A 89 -10.85 17.66 3.25
C LEU A 89 -10.54 17.49 1.76
N LYS A 90 -10.01 18.55 1.16
CA LYS A 90 -9.49 18.51 -0.21
C LYS A 90 -8.12 17.84 -0.22
N VAL A 91 -8.00 16.75 -0.97
CA VAL A 91 -6.76 15.95 -1.09
C VAL A 91 -6.41 15.71 -2.54
N SER A 92 -5.12 15.51 -2.81
CA SER A 92 -4.64 15.18 -4.14
C SER A 92 -4.78 13.69 -4.42
N CYS A 93 -5.29 13.36 -5.61
CA CYS A 93 -5.34 11.99 -6.09
C CYS A 93 -3.92 11.46 -6.34
N PRO A 94 -3.53 10.30 -5.80
CA PRO A 94 -2.19 9.75 -6.01
C PRO A 94 -1.94 9.23 -7.43
N TYR A 95 -3.00 9.10 -8.23
CA TYR A 95 -2.91 8.55 -9.60
C TYR A 95 -2.80 9.62 -10.69
N CYS A 96 -3.48 10.77 -10.52
CA CYS A 96 -3.52 11.83 -11.53
C CYS A 96 -3.21 13.22 -10.96
N GLU A 97 -2.93 13.33 -9.66
CA GLU A 97 -2.60 14.57 -8.94
C GLU A 97 -3.74 15.60 -8.87
N GLU A 98 -4.92 15.31 -9.42
CA GLU A 98 -6.08 16.19 -9.29
C GLU A 98 -6.59 16.25 -7.84
N PHE A 99 -7.11 17.41 -7.45
CA PHE A 99 -7.69 17.61 -6.14
C PHE A 99 -9.15 17.14 -6.10
N VAL A 100 -9.48 16.34 -5.10
CA VAL A 100 -10.84 15.87 -4.83
C VAL A 100 -11.19 16.05 -3.36
N MET A 101 -12.49 16.16 -3.08
CA MET A 101 -12.98 16.20 -1.69
C MET A 101 -13.12 14.78 -1.15
N GLY A 102 -12.51 14.52 -0.03
CA GLY A 102 -12.60 13.24 0.67
C GLY A 102 -13.25 13.36 2.04
N GLU A 103 -13.71 12.24 2.56
CA GLU A 103 -14.28 12.14 3.91
C GLU A 103 -13.18 11.83 4.92
N VAL A 104 -13.18 12.57 6.01
CA VAL A 104 -12.21 12.45 7.09
C VAL A 104 -12.69 11.45 8.13
N SER A 105 -11.84 10.48 8.47
CA SER A 105 -12.07 9.56 9.58
C SER A 105 -10.87 9.54 10.52
N ASP A 106 -11.15 9.44 11.82
CA ASP A 106 -10.11 9.29 12.84
C ASP A 106 -9.55 7.86 12.78
N ILE A 107 -8.24 7.75 12.58
CA ILE A 107 -7.56 6.45 12.57
C ILE A 107 -7.27 5.98 13.99
N GLY A 108 -7.30 6.87 14.98
CA GLY A 108 -7.12 6.67 16.44
C GLY A 108 -6.22 5.51 16.84
N ASN A 109 -6.77 4.32 16.87
CA ASN A 109 -6.08 3.08 17.23
C ASN A 109 -6.18 2.02 16.12
N ARG A 110 -6.49 2.37 14.87
CA ARG A 110 -6.60 1.37 13.82
C ARG A 110 -5.26 0.66 13.60
N ARG A 111 -5.37 -0.64 13.47
CA ARG A 111 -4.25 -1.53 13.16
C ARG A 111 -3.58 -1.12 11.86
N ILE A 112 -2.28 -1.25 11.85
CA ILE A 112 -1.43 -1.22 10.68
C ILE A 112 -2.09 -1.99 9.53
N VAL A 113 -1.96 -1.45 8.30
CA VAL A 113 -2.38 -2.02 7.02
C VAL A 113 -2.51 -3.55 7.05
N VAL A 114 -3.69 -4.04 6.77
CA VAL A 114 -3.97 -5.45 6.54
C VAL A 114 -4.00 -5.74 5.02
N LEU A 115 -3.93 -7.00 4.64
CA LEU A 115 -4.00 -7.40 3.22
C LEU A 115 -5.24 -6.86 2.50
N GLU A 116 -6.33 -6.64 3.23
CA GLU A 116 -7.57 -6.03 2.72
C GLU A 116 -7.38 -4.59 2.21
N ASP A 117 -6.34 -3.90 2.68
CA ASP A 117 -6.02 -2.55 2.20
C ASP A 117 -5.26 -2.55 0.87
N ILE A 118 -4.79 -3.72 0.41
CA ILE A 118 -4.17 -3.86 -0.91
C ILE A 118 -5.27 -3.87 -1.97
N ARG A 119 -5.40 -2.77 -2.67
CA ARG A 119 -6.36 -2.59 -3.77
C ARG A 119 -5.63 -2.36 -5.08
N HIS A 120 -6.21 -2.82 -6.17
CA HIS A 120 -5.65 -2.63 -7.52
C HIS A 120 -4.22 -3.15 -7.70
N ALA A 121 -3.76 -4.11 -6.87
CA ALA A 121 -2.38 -4.60 -6.84
C ALA A 121 -1.35 -3.47 -6.66
N GLU A 122 -1.62 -2.56 -5.74
CA GLU A 122 -0.78 -1.41 -5.41
C GLU A 122 -0.43 -1.40 -3.92
N ASP A 123 0.73 -0.83 -3.56
CA ASP A 123 1.04 -0.61 -2.15
C ASP A 123 0.13 0.46 -1.54
N PRO A 124 -0.22 0.34 -0.24
CA PRO A 124 -1.20 1.22 0.38
C PRO A 124 -0.65 2.58 0.81
N TYR A 125 0.67 2.81 0.72
CA TYR A 125 1.31 4.04 1.20
C TYR A 125 1.59 5.03 0.08
N PHE A 126 2.18 4.55 -1.02
CA PHE A 126 2.56 5.36 -2.18
C PHE A 126 1.69 5.08 -3.41
N HIS A 127 0.88 4.03 -3.36
CA HIS A 127 0.05 3.56 -4.48
C HIS A 127 0.86 3.16 -5.73
N TYR A 128 2.08 2.67 -5.51
CA TYR A 128 2.87 2.13 -6.62
C TYR A 128 2.41 0.71 -6.93
N PRO A 129 2.37 0.33 -8.22
CA PRO A 129 2.00 -1.03 -8.60
C PRO A 129 2.94 -2.07 -7.97
N LEU A 130 2.38 -3.17 -7.47
CA LEU A 130 3.19 -4.28 -6.99
C LEU A 130 4.00 -4.87 -8.14
N TYR A 131 5.25 -5.19 -7.87
CA TYR A 131 6.16 -5.74 -8.89
C TYR A 131 5.77 -7.15 -9.32
N PHE A 132 5.37 -7.99 -8.37
CA PHE A 132 4.92 -9.35 -8.64
C PHE A 132 3.42 -9.34 -8.89
N GLN A 133 3.02 -9.18 -10.14
CA GLN A 133 1.63 -9.26 -10.56
C GLN A 133 1.51 -9.84 -11.97
N ALA A 134 0.42 -10.55 -12.20
CA ALA A 134 0.09 -11.13 -13.50
C ALA A 134 -1.42 -11.12 -13.69
N SER A 135 -1.86 -11.07 -14.94
CA SER A 135 -3.27 -11.20 -15.28
C SER A 135 -3.58 -12.64 -15.71
N TYR A 136 -4.61 -13.21 -15.12
CA TYR A 136 -5.10 -14.53 -15.48
C TYR A 136 -6.64 -14.54 -15.51
N ARG A 137 -7.22 -14.90 -16.66
CA ARG A 137 -8.68 -14.94 -16.87
C ARG A 137 -9.40 -13.68 -16.45
N GLY A 138 -8.83 -12.50 -16.75
CA GLY A 138 -9.41 -11.19 -16.41
C GLY A 138 -9.27 -10.78 -14.94
N LYS A 139 -8.55 -11.57 -14.12
CA LYS A 139 -8.25 -11.25 -12.73
C LYS A 139 -6.76 -10.96 -12.56
N THR A 140 -6.44 -10.00 -11.72
CA THR A 140 -5.06 -9.71 -11.35
C THR A 140 -4.67 -10.57 -10.14
N ILE A 141 -3.59 -11.34 -10.30
CA ILE A 141 -2.93 -12.08 -9.23
C ILE A 141 -1.69 -11.31 -8.84
N TRP A 142 -1.43 -11.15 -7.55
CA TRP A 142 -0.30 -10.38 -7.07
C TRP A 142 0.33 -10.98 -5.81
N ALA A 143 1.59 -10.66 -5.59
CA ALA A 143 2.31 -10.98 -4.38
C ALA A 143 3.06 -9.75 -3.86
N LEU A 144 3.12 -9.59 -2.54
CA LEU A 144 3.76 -8.44 -1.89
C LEU A 144 5.28 -8.45 -2.05
N ASN A 145 5.86 -9.63 -1.93
CA ASN A 145 7.30 -9.85 -1.98
C ASN A 145 7.59 -11.27 -2.47
N ARG A 146 8.87 -11.59 -2.59
CA ARG A 146 9.32 -12.90 -3.05
C ARG A 146 8.89 -14.03 -2.12
N ALA A 147 8.89 -13.83 -0.81
CA ALA A 147 8.45 -14.83 0.16
C ALA A 147 6.96 -15.15 0.00
N HIS A 148 6.12 -14.13 -0.21
CA HIS A 148 4.70 -14.32 -0.49
C HIS A 148 4.48 -15.07 -1.82
N LEU A 149 5.25 -14.72 -2.86
CA LEU A 149 5.18 -15.43 -4.14
C LEU A 149 5.55 -16.91 -3.99
N GLN A 150 6.62 -17.23 -3.28
CA GLN A 150 7.03 -18.61 -3.02
C GLN A 150 5.98 -19.39 -2.23
N TYR A 151 5.36 -18.76 -1.24
CA TYR A 151 4.25 -19.35 -0.49
C TYR A 151 3.08 -19.68 -1.41
N MET A 152 2.68 -18.78 -2.31
CA MET A 152 1.61 -19.00 -3.27
C MET A 152 1.94 -20.14 -4.24
N ILE A 153 3.17 -20.21 -4.75
CA ILE A 153 3.63 -21.29 -5.63
C ILE A 153 3.59 -22.64 -4.91
N ALA A 154 3.99 -22.69 -3.65
CA ALA A 154 3.95 -23.92 -2.87
C ALA A 154 2.53 -24.41 -2.58
N TYR A 155 1.55 -23.54 -2.60
CA TYR A 155 0.13 -23.85 -2.41
C TYR A 155 -0.51 -24.48 -3.66
N LEU A 156 -0.05 -24.14 -4.85
CA LEU A 156 -0.54 -24.64 -6.13
C LEU A 156 -0.02 -26.05 -6.43
#